data_33434b069e53bdf48a11bbc0ae91038d
#
_entry.id   33434b069e53bdf48a11bbc0ae91038d
#
_cell.length_a   1.000
_cell.length_b   1.000
_cell.length_c   1.000
_cell.angle_alpha   90.00
_cell.angle_beta   90.00
_cell.angle_gamma   90.00
#
_symmetry.space_group_name_H-M   'P 1'
#
loop_
_entity.id
_entity.type
_entity.pdbx_description
1 polymer ?
#
loop_
_entity_poly.entity_id
_entity_poly.type
_entity_poly.pdbx_seq_one_letter_code
_entity_poly.pdbx_strand_id
1 'polypeptide(L)'
;MEKLHPGARWQFRIGAYFLFAFFGVFIWGFLIGPFFIVIISLLTLHTWAIALFVVLSYFLFVLIGAEIYARMSYNRWFYEFNDDGLKLERGIIWKRYSNVPYQRIQNVDLHRGIIARMFGFTSILIQTAGYSARPNAE
;
A
#
# COMPACT_ATOMS: atom_id res chain seq x y z
N MET A 1 -10.15 14.11 -13.89
CA MET A 1 -9.75 13.02 -12.93
C MET A 1 -9.34 13.64 -11.61
N GLU A 2 -10.00 13.25 -10.55
CA GLU A 2 -9.74 13.75 -9.20
C GLU A 2 -8.91 12.73 -8.40
N LYS A 3 -8.15 13.24 -7.42
CA LYS A 3 -7.37 12.41 -6.49
C LYS A 3 -8.22 12.06 -5.27
N LEU A 4 -7.88 10.94 -4.64
CA LEU A 4 -8.48 10.55 -3.37
C LEU A 4 -8.30 11.62 -2.29
N HIS A 5 -9.21 11.63 -1.32
CA HIS A 5 -9.13 12.51 -0.16
C HIS A 5 -7.76 12.40 0.54
N PRO A 6 -7.13 13.50 0.98
CA PRO A 6 -5.80 13.48 1.61
C PRO A 6 -5.68 12.51 2.79
N GLY A 7 -6.76 12.32 3.55
CA GLY A 7 -6.81 11.35 4.65
C GLY A 7 -6.58 9.90 4.21
N ALA A 8 -6.91 9.55 2.97
CA ALA A 8 -6.68 8.20 2.45
C ALA A 8 -5.18 7.84 2.35
N ARG A 9 -4.25 8.82 2.35
CA ARG A 9 -2.80 8.56 2.42
C ARG A 9 -2.41 7.71 3.61
N TRP A 10 -3.08 7.91 4.75
CA TRP A 10 -2.78 7.17 5.97
C TRP A 10 -3.14 5.69 5.86
N GLN A 11 -4.22 5.37 5.15
CA GLN A 11 -4.57 3.97 4.87
C GLN A 11 -3.48 3.27 4.05
N PHE A 12 -2.98 3.93 3.00
CA PHE A 12 -1.88 3.40 2.19
C PHE A 12 -0.58 3.27 3.00
N ARG A 13 -0.27 4.23 3.86
CA ARG A 13 0.91 4.18 4.74
C ARG A 13 0.82 3.00 5.71
N ILE A 14 -0.27 2.86 6.44
CA ILE A 14 -0.45 1.77 7.41
C ILE A 14 -0.33 0.42 6.69
N GLY A 15 -1.02 0.24 5.56
CA GLY A 15 -0.91 -0.99 4.77
C GLY A 15 0.52 -1.25 4.28
N ALA A 16 1.22 -0.22 3.82
CA ALA A 16 2.61 -0.32 3.39
C ALA A 16 3.55 -0.70 4.54
N TYR A 17 3.41 -0.08 5.71
CA TYR A 17 4.23 -0.43 6.88
C TYR A 17 4.04 -1.89 7.29
N PHE A 18 2.80 -2.39 7.34
CA PHE A 18 2.54 -3.80 7.62
C PHE A 18 3.17 -4.73 6.58
N LEU A 19 3.02 -4.40 5.31
CA LEU A 19 3.58 -5.18 4.22
C LEU A 19 5.10 -5.22 4.26
N PHE A 20 5.75 -4.05 4.40
CA PHE A 20 7.21 -3.97 4.47
C PHE A 20 7.78 -4.54 5.76
N ALA A 21 7.09 -4.40 6.90
CA ALA A 21 7.51 -5.04 8.15
C ALA A 21 7.45 -6.56 8.03
N PHE A 22 6.39 -7.11 7.46
CA PHE A 22 6.24 -8.57 7.34
C PHE A 22 7.22 -9.16 6.32
N PHE A 23 7.19 -8.68 5.08
CA PHE A 23 8.08 -9.19 4.04
C PHE A 23 9.53 -8.74 4.21
N GLY A 24 9.75 -7.57 4.83
CA GLY A 24 11.07 -7.05 5.11
C GLY A 24 11.89 -7.95 6.03
N VAL A 25 11.26 -8.65 6.98
CA VAL A 25 11.95 -9.64 7.83
C VAL A 25 12.60 -10.73 6.98
N PHE A 26 11.88 -11.23 5.97
CA PHE A 26 12.40 -12.28 5.07
C PHE A 26 13.49 -11.75 4.15
N ILE A 27 13.25 -10.62 3.49
CA ILE A 27 14.22 -10.02 2.55
C ILE A 27 15.48 -9.60 3.30
N TRP A 28 15.33 -8.90 4.42
CA TRP A 28 16.44 -8.42 5.22
C TRP A 28 17.19 -9.57 5.90
N GLY A 29 16.46 -10.52 6.50
CA GLY A 29 17.05 -11.63 7.23
C GLY A 29 17.82 -12.61 6.34
N PHE A 30 17.30 -12.93 5.15
CA PHE A 30 17.89 -13.92 4.26
C PHE A 30 18.84 -13.37 3.21
N LEU A 31 18.60 -12.18 2.66
CA LEU A 31 19.38 -11.64 1.56
C LEU A 31 20.37 -10.55 1.99
N ILE A 32 19.91 -9.59 2.77
CA ILE A 32 20.68 -8.38 3.06
C ILE A 32 21.45 -8.49 4.38
N GLY A 33 20.79 -9.03 5.44
CA GLY A 33 21.39 -9.13 6.78
C GLY A 33 22.70 -9.90 6.82
N PRO A 34 22.81 -11.10 6.27
CA PRO A 34 24.05 -11.88 6.25
C PRO A 34 25.20 -11.15 5.57
N PHE A 35 24.92 -10.45 4.45
CA PHE A 35 25.91 -9.67 3.72
C PHE A 35 26.49 -8.54 4.59
N PHE A 36 25.64 -7.81 5.30
CA PHE A 36 26.07 -6.76 6.22
C PHE A 36 26.83 -7.31 7.43
N ILE A 37 26.42 -8.45 8.00
CA ILE A 37 27.12 -9.08 9.11
C ILE A 37 28.56 -9.43 8.71
N VAL A 38 28.76 -10.00 7.53
CA VAL A 38 30.11 -10.34 7.02
C VAL A 38 30.97 -9.09 6.85
N ILE A 39 30.45 -8.04 6.20
CA ILE A 39 31.20 -6.79 6.00
C ILE A 39 31.60 -6.16 7.34
N ILE A 40 30.67 -6.07 8.29
CA ILE A 40 30.91 -5.40 9.56
C ILE A 40 31.81 -6.24 10.48
N SER A 41 31.76 -7.57 10.38
CA SER A 41 32.69 -8.44 11.11
C SER A 41 34.14 -8.26 10.68
N LEU A 42 34.39 -7.92 9.43
CA LEU A 42 35.71 -7.59 8.90
C LEU A 42 36.26 -6.27 9.48
N LEU A 43 35.40 -5.39 9.99
CA LEU A 43 35.78 -4.11 10.60
C LEU A 43 36.13 -4.22 12.10
N THR A 44 36.24 -5.44 12.64
CA THR A 44 36.62 -5.72 14.06
C THR A 44 35.76 -5.00 15.11
N LEU A 45 34.51 -4.72 14.77
CA LEU A 45 33.54 -4.08 15.67
C LEU A 45 33.01 -5.06 16.71
N HIS A 46 32.67 -4.56 17.89
CA HIS A 46 32.06 -5.36 18.95
C HIS A 46 30.70 -5.93 18.53
N THR A 47 30.39 -7.14 18.90
CA THR A 47 29.15 -7.88 18.52
C THR A 47 27.86 -7.11 18.79
N TRP A 48 27.79 -6.35 19.89
CA TRP A 48 26.64 -5.51 20.21
C TRP A 48 26.45 -4.34 19.22
N ALA A 49 27.56 -3.75 18.75
CA ALA A 49 27.48 -2.66 17.75
C ALA A 49 26.99 -3.17 16.39
N ILE A 50 27.40 -4.38 16.02
CA ILE A 50 26.92 -5.07 14.80
C ILE A 50 25.41 -5.32 14.92
N ALA A 51 24.94 -5.87 16.02
CA ALA A 51 23.52 -6.13 16.25
C ALA A 51 22.68 -4.84 16.17
N LEU A 52 23.13 -3.78 16.81
CA LEU A 52 22.48 -2.48 16.78
C LEU A 52 22.40 -1.92 15.36
N PHE A 53 23.48 -1.99 14.59
CA PHE A 53 23.51 -1.53 13.20
C PHE A 53 22.55 -2.31 12.31
N VAL A 54 22.48 -3.64 12.43
CA VAL A 54 21.57 -4.49 11.67
C VAL A 54 20.11 -4.14 11.97
N VAL A 55 19.78 -3.94 13.25
CA VAL A 55 18.42 -3.55 13.66
C VAL A 55 18.05 -2.16 13.11
N LEU A 56 18.94 -1.18 13.28
CA LEU A 56 18.68 0.18 12.78
C LEU A 56 18.53 0.23 11.26
N SER A 57 19.37 -0.51 10.53
CA SER A 57 19.29 -0.57 9.08
C SER A 57 18.01 -1.25 8.58
N TYR A 58 17.49 -2.26 9.30
CA TYR A 58 16.19 -2.85 9.02
C TYR A 58 15.06 -1.83 9.20
N PHE A 59 15.04 -1.11 10.34
CA PHE A 59 14.00 -0.09 10.55
C PHE A 59 14.05 1.01 9.49
N LEU A 60 15.25 1.44 9.11
CA LEU A 60 15.42 2.44 8.06
C LEU A 60 14.90 1.94 6.71
N PHE A 61 15.18 0.69 6.36
CA PHE A 61 14.66 0.04 5.15
C PHE A 61 13.13 0.00 5.13
N VAL A 62 12.50 -0.41 6.23
CA VAL A 62 11.04 -0.47 6.35
C VAL A 62 10.43 0.93 6.22
N LEU A 63 10.98 1.94 6.93
CA LEU A 63 10.47 3.31 6.88
C LEU A 63 10.55 3.90 5.48
N ILE A 64 11.72 3.81 4.84
CA ILE A 64 11.93 4.38 3.51
C ILE A 64 11.08 3.64 2.46
N GLY A 65 11.12 2.31 2.47
CA GLY A 65 10.38 1.49 1.51
C GLY A 65 8.87 1.69 1.62
N ALA A 66 8.33 1.67 2.83
CA ALA A 66 6.91 1.87 3.08
C ALA A 66 6.44 3.28 2.66
N GLU A 67 7.24 4.33 2.96
CA GLU A 67 6.88 5.70 2.60
C GLU A 67 6.89 5.93 1.08
N ILE A 68 7.90 5.40 0.38
CA ILE A 68 7.97 5.47 -1.09
C ILE A 68 6.78 4.74 -1.70
N TYR A 69 6.50 3.51 -1.28
CA TYR A 69 5.39 2.72 -1.78
C TYR A 69 4.03 3.38 -1.52
N ALA A 70 3.81 3.89 -0.31
CA ALA A 70 2.58 4.57 0.06
C ALA A 70 2.34 5.84 -0.78
N ARG A 71 3.37 6.64 -1.00
CA ARG A 71 3.30 7.83 -1.88
C ARG A 71 3.01 7.46 -3.32
N MET A 72 3.68 6.44 -3.84
CA MET A 72 3.45 5.95 -5.21
C MET A 72 2.02 5.41 -5.38
N SER A 73 1.54 4.62 -4.42
CA SER A 73 0.19 4.07 -4.44
C SER A 73 -0.87 5.16 -4.41
N TYR A 74 -0.76 6.10 -3.49
CA TYR A 74 -1.69 7.21 -3.38
C TYR A 74 -1.71 8.09 -4.63
N ASN A 75 -0.54 8.43 -5.18
CA ASN A 75 -0.44 9.32 -6.35
C ASN A 75 -0.95 8.69 -7.65
N ARG A 76 -1.18 7.38 -7.66
CA ARG A 76 -1.66 6.63 -8.83
C ARG A 76 -3.09 6.11 -8.68
N TRP A 77 -3.84 6.69 -7.75
CA TRP A 77 -5.27 6.48 -7.62
C TRP A 77 -6.02 7.72 -8.07
N PHE A 78 -6.83 7.56 -9.12
CA PHE A 78 -7.67 8.60 -9.67
C PHE A 78 -9.09 8.09 -9.85
N TYR A 79 -10.04 8.97 -9.67
CA TYR A 79 -11.44 8.72 -9.99
C TYR A 79 -12.01 9.91 -10.75
N GLU A 80 -13.05 9.66 -11.53
CA GLU A 80 -13.75 10.68 -12.29
C GLU A 80 -15.21 10.29 -12.41
N PHE A 81 -16.08 11.22 -12.01
CA PHE A 81 -17.51 11.09 -12.24
C PHE A 81 -17.83 11.72 -13.59
N ASN A 82 -18.35 10.93 -14.51
CA ASN A 82 -18.88 11.38 -15.79
C ASN A 82 -20.40 11.21 -15.82
N ASP A 83 -21.07 11.80 -16.81
CA ASP A 83 -22.53 11.70 -16.96
C ASP A 83 -23.01 10.24 -17.11
N ASP A 84 -22.20 9.38 -17.71
CA ASP A 84 -22.52 7.97 -17.99
C ASP A 84 -22.09 6.99 -16.88
N GLY A 85 -21.18 7.39 -15.98
CA GLY A 85 -20.66 6.49 -14.97
C GLY A 85 -19.42 6.97 -14.24
N LEU A 86 -18.92 6.11 -13.37
CA LEU A 86 -17.70 6.31 -12.57
C LEU A 86 -16.50 5.63 -13.23
N LYS A 87 -15.48 6.41 -13.57
CA LYS A 87 -14.19 5.92 -14.04
C LYS A 87 -13.20 5.86 -12.88
N LEU A 88 -12.53 4.73 -12.75
CA LEU A 88 -11.50 4.48 -11.74
C LEU A 88 -10.20 4.09 -12.44
N GLU A 89 -9.12 4.78 -12.12
CA GLU A 89 -7.76 4.39 -12.52
C GLU A 89 -6.94 4.11 -11.28
N ARG A 90 -6.34 2.91 -11.22
CA ARG A 90 -5.49 2.51 -10.10
C ARG A 90 -4.36 1.60 -10.54
N GLY A 91 -3.24 1.67 -9.85
CA GLY A 91 -2.11 0.75 -9.99
C GLY A 91 -0.78 1.44 -10.21
N ILE A 92 0.29 0.87 -9.64
CA ILE A 92 1.66 1.36 -9.74
C ILE A 92 2.33 0.79 -10.98
N ILE A 93 2.37 -0.54 -11.08
CA ILE A 93 3.01 -1.28 -12.17
C ILE A 93 1.97 -1.66 -13.21
N TRP A 94 0.89 -2.30 -12.75
CA TRP A 94 -0.23 -2.71 -13.59
C TRP A 94 -1.35 -1.69 -13.47
N LYS A 95 -1.53 -0.88 -14.49
CA LYS A 95 -2.65 0.08 -14.53
C LYS A 95 -3.94 -0.67 -14.81
N ARG A 96 -4.91 -0.51 -13.91
CA ARG A 96 -6.25 -1.05 -14.06
C ARG A 96 -7.24 0.09 -14.24
N TYR A 97 -7.91 0.07 -15.35
CA TYR A 97 -9.00 0.99 -15.67
C TYR A 97 -10.33 0.28 -15.43
N SER A 98 -11.20 0.88 -14.66
CA SER A 98 -12.53 0.37 -14.40
C SER A 98 -13.55 1.45 -14.74
N ASN A 99 -14.49 1.13 -15.63
CA ASN A 99 -15.60 2.02 -15.94
C ASN A 99 -16.89 1.36 -15.44
N VAL A 100 -17.57 2.04 -14.52
CA VAL A 100 -18.78 1.56 -13.88
C VAL A 100 -19.95 2.43 -14.30
N PRO A 101 -20.80 2.00 -15.27
CA PRO A 101 -21.98 2.76 -15.66
C PRO A 101 -22.98 2.83 -14.50
N TYR A 102 -23.61 3.97 -14.28
CA TYR A 102 -24.56 4.16 -13.18
C TYR A 102 -25.75 3.19 -13.26
N GLN A 103 -26.16 2.81 -14.45
CA GLN A 103 -27.26 1.85 -14.66
C GLN A 103 -26.97 0.44 -14.11
N ARG A 104 -25.71 0.09 -13.91
CA ARG A 104 -25.28 -1.20 -13.36
C ARG A 104 -25.04 -1.17 -11.86
N ILE A 105 -25.12 -0.02 -11.22
CA ILE A 105 -24.93 0.11 -9.78
C ILE A 105 -26.21 -0.38 -9.10
N GLN A 106 -26.05 -1.44 -8.27
CA GLN A 106 -27.17 -2.02 -7.50
C GLN A 106 -27.20 -1.52 -6.06
N ASN A 107 -26.03 -1.37 -5.46
CA ASN A 107 -25.93 -0.92 -4.08
C ASN A 107 -24.67 -0.06 -3.88
N VAL A 108 -24.79 0.91 -2.98
CA VAL A 108 -23.68 1.80 -2.59
C VAL A 108 -23.59 1.79 -1.07
N ASP A 109 -22.56 1.13 -0.55
CA ASP A 109 -22.31 1.04 0.87
C ASP A 109 -21.23 2.04 1.28
N LEU A 110 -21.51 2.81 2.31
CA LEU A 110 -20.57 3.73 2.93
C LEU A 110 -19.94 3.08 4.15
N HIS A 111 -18.65 2.81 4.11
CA HIS A 111 -17.94 2.22 5.22
C HIS A 111 -16.97 3.20 5.86
N ARG A 112 -17.09 3.35 7.18
CA ARG A 112 -16.25 4.24 7.98
C ARG A 112 -15.58 3.46 9.10
N GLY A 113 -14.41 2.87 8.80
CA GLY A 113 -13.58 2.20 9.80
C GLY A 113 -12.94 3.18 10.79
N ILE A 114 -12.25 2.66 11.81
CA ILE A 114 -11.59 3.47 12.86
C ILE A 114 -10.60 4.46 12.24
N ILE A 115 -9.75 4.01 11.33
CA ILE A 115 -8.77 4.83 10.62
C ILE A 115 -9.46 5.93 9.80
N ALA A 116 -10.53 5.59 9.11
CA ALA A 116 -11.30 6.52 8.30
C ALA A 116 -11.96 7.62 9.16
N ARG A 117 -12.39 7.28 10.39
CA ARG A 117 -12.94 8.26 11.35
C ARG A 117 -11.87 9.23 11.85
N MET A 118 -10.67 8.72 12.16
CA MET A 118 -9.57 9.55 12.67
C MET A 118 -9.05 10.53 11.60
N PHE A 119 -9.02 10.13 10.34
CA PHE A 119 -8.48 10.93 9.24
C PHE A 119 -9.54 11.60 8.35
N GLY A 120 -10.82 11.51 8.73
CA GLY A 120 -11.90 12.27 8.10
C GLY A 120 -12.29 11.83 6.69
N PHE A 121 -12.06 10.57 6.30
CA PHE A 121 -12.51 10.05 5.01
C PHE A 121 -13.52 8.92 5.15
N THR A 122 -14.20 8.59 4.05
CA THR A 122 -15.18 7.50 3.96
C THR A 122 -14.84 6.63 2.77
N SER A 123 -14.88 5.31 2.94
CA SER A 123 -14.74 4.36 1.85
C SER A 123 -16.10 4.07 1.25
N ILE A 124 -16.21 4.11 -0.06
CA ILE A 124 -17.42 3.81 -0.81
C ILE A 124 -17.23 2.45 -1.47
N LEU A 125 -18.11 1.52 -1.17
CA LEU A 125 -18.17 0.22 -1.83
C LEU A 125 -19.35 0.23 -2.81
N ILE A 126 -19.05 0.09 -4.09
CA ILE A 126 -20.04 0.08 -5.16
C ILE A 126 -20.22 -1.36 -5.64
N GLN A 127 -21.43 -1.88 -5.50
CA GLN A 127 -21.80 -3.19 -6.00
C GLN A 127 -22.51 -3.05 -7.35
N THR A 128 -22.06 -3.83 -8.33
CA THR A 128 -22.59 -3.77 -9.70
C THR A 128 -23.18 -5.10 -10.12
N ALA A 129 -24.30 -5.05 -10.89
CA ALA A 129 -24.89 -6.23 -11.49
C ALA A 129 -23.90 -6.89 -12.47
N GLY A 130 -23.67 -8.20 -12.28
CA GLY A 130 -22.80 -8.99 -13.17
C GLY A 130 -21.32 -9.01 -12.80
N TYR A 131 -20.88 -8.33 -11.74
CA TYR A 131 -19.49 -8.38 -11.25
C TYR A 131 -19.33 -9.27 -9.99
N SER A 132 -20.09 -10.34 -9.93
CA SER A 132 -19.78 -11.49 -9.06
C SER A 132 -18.77 -12.46 -9.72
N ALA A 133 -18.11 -12.03 -10.80
CA ALA A 133 -16.99 -12.74 -11.35
C ALA A 133 -15.82 -12.64 -10.35
N ARG A 134 -15.51 -13.78 -9.78
CA ARG A 134 -14.36 -14.02 -8.90
C ARG A 134 -13.11 -13.32 -9.45
N PRO A 135 -12.25 -12.72 -8.61
CA PRO A 135 -11.01 -12.12 -9.05
C PRO A 135 -9.98 -13.11 -9.64
N ASN A 136 -10.30 -14.39 -9.73
CA ASN A 136 -9.38 -15.48 -10.10
C ASN A 136 -10.02 -16.47 -11.07
N ALA A 137 -10.45 -15.99 -12.21
CA ALA A 137 -10.63 -16.87 -13.36
C ALA A 137 -9.78 -16.30 -14.49
N GLU A 138 -8.61 -16.93 -14.65
CA GLU A 138 -7.52 -16.76 -15.60
C GLU A 138 -6.40 -15.86 -15.14
#